data_23a5aeefbeeab1842176779f03b32b18
#
_entry.id   23a5aeefbeeab1842176779f03b32b18
#
_cell.length_a   1.000
_cell.length_b   1.000
_cell.length_c   1.000
_cell.angle_alpha   90.00
_cell.angle_beta   90.00
_cell.angle_gamma   90.00
#
_symmetry.space_group_name_H-M   'P 1'
#
loop_
_entity.id
_entity.type
_entity.pdbx_description
1 polymer ?
#
loop_
_entity_poly.entity_id
_entity_poly.type
_entity_poly.pdbx_seq_one_letter_code
_entity_poly.pdbx_strand_id
1 'polypeptide(L)'
;MKKVWLTAAMAALLMVGCNGEKDVETNANVSMHIVEVEILTAEQVNVNEPLLLEAQVTQGGEFVNDADDVTFEVWESGLREQGQMLLGELTEDGKYSVEHTFAHDGVYYVYAHTNARGLHIMPKQQIIAGNPDMSKVLPDSSSDSMEHVGGHGEDSGTNDEMNHGEEDHSSH
;
A
#
# COMPACT_ATOMS: atom_id res chain seq x y z
N MET A 1 -83.62 -24.03 13.62
CA MET A 1 -84.23 -23.97 12.29
C MET A 1 -83.17 -23.70 11.30
N LYS A 2 -82.62 -24.72 10.64
CA LYS A 2 -82.76 -25.01 9.20
C LYS A 2 -82.43 -23.76 8.37
N LYS A 3 -81.36 -23.77 7.61
CA LYS A 3 -81.22 -24.45 6.33
C LYS A 3 -79.77 -24.46 5.83
N VAL A 4 -79.36 -25.61 5.41
CA VAL A 4 -78.24 -25.93 4.49
C VAL A 4 -78.53 -25.38 3.12
N TRP A 5 -77.51 -24.85 2.44
CA TRP A 5 -77.41 -24.91 0.97
C TRP A 5 -75.94 -25.10 0.56
N LEU A 6 -75.74 -26.28 -0.01
CA LEU A 6 -74.60 -26.61 -0.89
C LEU A 6 -74.71 -25.86 -2.22
N THR A 7 -73.64 -25.53 -2.80
CA THR A 7 -73.30 -25.65 -4.25
C THR A 7 -71.86 -25.15 -4.44
N ALA A 8 -71.03 -25.97 -4.84
CA ALA A 8 -70.63 -26.47 -6.16
C ALA A 8 -69.34 -25.79 -6.63
N ALA A 9 -68.39 -26.68 -6.77
CA ALA A 9 -67.09 -26.64 -7.41
C ALA A 9 -66.98 -25.74 -8.64
N MET A 10 -65.85 -25.03 -8.75
CA MET A 10 -65.22 -24.78 -10.04
C MET A 10 -63.71 -24.70 -9.84
N ALA A 11 -63.06 -25.77 -10.27
CA ALA A 11 -61.59 -25.85 -10.36
C ALA A 11 -61.13 -24.97 -11.55
N ALA A 12 -60.37 -23.94 -11.26
CA ALA A 12 -59.58 -23.21 -12.26
C ALA A 12 -58.11 -23.51 -11.97
N LEU A 13 -57.53 -24.43 -12.73
CA LEU A 13 -56.07 -24.57 -12.84
C LEU A 13 -55.51 -23.33 -13.52
N LEU A 14 -54.91 -22.45 -12.77
CA LEU A 14 -54.01 -21.43 -13.33
C LEU A 14 -52.58 -21.98 -13.21
N MET A 15 -52.05 -22.40 -14.34
CA MET A 15 -50.64 -22.62 -14.54
C MET A 15 -49.93 -21.28 -14.33
N VAL A 16 -49.44 -21.01 -13.14
CA VAL A 16 -48.45 -19.96 -12.93
C VAL A 16 -47.12 -20.54 -13.29
N GLY A 17 -46.63 -20.20 -14.49
CA GLY A 17 -45.29 -20.43 -14.90
C GLY A 17 -44.35 -19.69 -13.97
N CYS A 18 -43.51 -20.41 -13.22
CA CYS A 18 -42.34 -19.83 -12.58
C CYS A 18 -41.38 -19.41 -13.66
N ASN A 19 -41.48 -18.14 -14.10
CA ASN A 19 -40.39 -17.49 -14.75
C ASN A 19 -39.49 -16.93 -13.62
N GLY A 20 -38.58 -17.77 -13.19
CA GLY A 20 -37.51 -17.34 -12.28
C GLY A 20 -36.51 -16.50 -13.04
N GLU A 21 -36.86 -15.25 -13.28
CA GLU A 21 -35.84 -14.23 -13.47
C GLU A 21 -35.13 -14.11 -12.14
N LYS A 22 -33.98 -14.78 -12.08
CA LYS A 22 -32.98 -14.41 -11.11
C LYS A 22 -32.52 -13.03 -11.52
N ASP A 23 -33.09 -12.02 -10.89
CA ASP A 23 -32.42 -10.73 -10.81
C ASP A 23 -31.06 -10.98 -10.18
N VAL A 24 -30.07 -11.16 -11.05
CA VAL A 24 -28.69 -10.97 -10.66
C VAL A 24 -28.62 -9.48 -10.37
N GLU A 25 -28.91 -9.12 -9.13
CA GLU A 25 -28.49 -7.83 -8.62
C GLU A 25 -26.97 -7.82 -8.76
N THR A 26 -26.54 -7.30 -9.90
CA THR A 26 -25.17 -6.86 -10.07
C THR A 26 -25.02 -5.67 -9.13
N ASN A 27 -24.72 -5.96 -7.87
CA ASN A 27 -24.19 -4.97 -6.95
C ASN A 27 -22.83 -4.53 -7.48
N ALA A 28 -22.86 -3.80 -8.61
CA ALA A 28 -21.70 -3.18 -9.23
C ALA A 28 -21.36 -1.86 -8.54
N ASN A 29 -21.50 -1.82 -7.22
CA ASN A 29 -20.99 -0.74 -6.40
C ASN A 29 -20.28 -1.32 -5.18
N VAL A 30 -19.36 -2.26 -5.42
CA VAL A 30 -18.30 -2.47 -4.45
C VAL A 30 -17.40 -1.26 -4.61
N SER A 31 -17.71 -0.19 -3.90
CA SER A 31 -16.77 0.89 -3.66
C SER A 31 -15.57 0.23 -2.97
N MET A 32 -14.54 -0.06 -3.75
CA MET A 32 -13.28 -0.52 -3.18
C MET A 32 -12.67 0.68 -2.46
N HIS A 33 -13.03 0.83 -1.18
CA HIS A 33 -12.36 1.79 -0.33
C HIS A 33 -10.91 1.34 -0.20
N ILE A 34 -10.01 2.19 -0.66
CA ILE A 34 -8.56 1.97 -0.50
C ILE A 34 -8.19 2.15 0.97
N VAL A 35 -7.15 1.46 1.39
CA VAL A 35 -6.53 1.73 2.69
C VAL A 35 -5.69 3.00 2.54
N GLU A 36 -5.86 3.92 3.46
CA GLU A 36 -5.12 5.18 3.56
C GLU A 36 -4.29 5.16 4.83
N VAL A 37 -3.07 5.67 4.74
CA VAL A 37 -2.14 5.75 5.88
C VAL A 37 -1.59 7.16 5.95
N GLU A 38 -1.72 7.78 7.11
CA GLU A 38 -1.21 9.13 7.38
C GLU A 38 -0.21 9.07 8.55
N ILE A 39 0.98 9.65 8.37
CA ILE A 39 1.95 9.81 9.44
C ILE A 39 1.56 11.05 10.25
N LEU A 40 1.32 10.87 11.55
CA LEU A 40 0.88 11.94 12.47
C LEU A 40 2.03 12.55 13.26
N THR A 41 3.24 11.99 13.17
CA THR A 41 4.44 12.50 13.83
C THR A 41 4.74 13.93 13.38
N ALA A 42 5.13 14.80 14.29
CA ALA A 42 5.51 16.18 13.96
C ALA A 42 6.73 16.23 13.01
N GLU A 43 6.72 17.17 12.05
CA GLU A 43 7.83 17.39 11.13
C GLU A 43 9.06 18.03 11.79
N GLN A 44 8.89 18.71 12.92
CA GLN A 44 9.96 19.31 13.70
C GLN A 44 9.91 18.79 15.12
N VAL A 45 11.03 18.27 15.61
CA VAL A 45 11.14 17.61 16.91
C VAL A 45 12.44 18.02 17.62
N ASN A 46 12.47 17.85 18.92
CA ASN A 46 13.68 18.04 19.71
C ASN A 46 14.57 16.79 19.66
N VAL A 47 15.87 16.99 19.77
CA VAL A 47 16.81 15.88 19.97
C VAL A 47 16.86 15.46 21.44
N ASN A 48 17.21 14.20 21.69
CA ASN A 48 17.34 13.60 23.02
C ASN A 48 16.04 13.64 23.87
N GLU A 49 14.90 13.88 23.23
CA GLU A 49 13.58 13.78 23.86
C GLU A 49 12.82 12.61 23.22
N PRO A 50 12.19 11.75 24.04
CA PRO A 50 11.35 10.68 23.49
C PRO A 50 10.09 11.27 22.86
N LEU A 51 9.70 10.73 21.71
CA LEU A 51 8.48 11.06 21.00
C LEU A 51 7.81 9.80 20.46
N LEU A 52 6.56 9.89 20.08
CA LEU A 52 5.88 8.81 19.36
C LEU A 52 6.02 9.05 17.85
N LEU A 53 6.57 8.06 17.16
CA LEU A 53 6.30 7.89 15.73
C LEU A 53 4.90 7.29 15.63
N GLU A 54 4.01 7.97 14.92
CA GLU A 54 2.61 7.60 14.90
C GLU A 54 2.08 7.64 13.45
N ALA A 55 1.30 6.63 13.09
CA ALA A 55 0.58 6.58 11.83
C ALA A 55 -0.88 6.17 12.07
N GLN A 56 -1.81 6.79 11.35
CA GLN A 56 -3.21 6.42 11.34
C GLN A 56 -3.54 5.64 10.08
N VAL A 57 -4.23 4.51 10.26
CA VAL A 57 -4.68 3.65 9.17
C VAL A 57 -6.19 3.70 9.09
N THR A 58 -6.71 4.03 7.90
CA THR A 58 -8.15 4.08 7.63
C THR A 58 -8.51 3.36 6.34
N GLN A 59 -9.79 2.98 6.21
CA GLN A 59 -10.36 2.46 4.96
C GLN A 59 -11.77 2.99 4.80
N GLY A 60 -12.00 3.81 3.77
CA GLY A 60 -13.31 4.43 3.55
C GLY A 60 -13.76 5.34 4.69
N GLY A 61 -12.82 5.93 5.42
CA GLY A 61 -13.08 6.78 6.59
C GLY A 61 -13.27 6.03 7.91
N GLU A 62 -13.25 4.69 7.90
CA GLU A 62 -13.32 3.86 9.11
C GLU A 62 -11.89 3.50 9.57
N PHE A 63 -11.69 3.44 10.90
CA PHE A 63 -10.40 3.07 11.46
C PHE A 63 -10.06 1.60 11.25
N VAL A 64 -8.83 1.30 10.86
CA VAL A 64 -8.32 -0.06 10.70
C VAL A 64 -7.52 -0.43 11.94
N ASN A 65 -8.16 -1.17 12.86
CA ASN A 65 -7.55 -1.61 14.12
C ASN A 65 -6.90 -3.00 14.03
N ASP A 66 -6.88 -3.59 12.85
CA ASP A 66 -6.45 -4.96 12.58
C ASP A 66 -5.53 -5.01 11.34
N ALA A 67 -4.67 -4.01 11.15
CA ALA A 67 -3.59 -4.11 10.20
C ALA A 67 -2.69 -5.30 10.55
N ASP A 68 -2.20 -6.01 9.54
CA ASP A 68 -1.32 -7.16 9.72
C ASP A 68 -0.02 -6.75 10.42
N ASP A 69 0.55 -5.62 10.01
CA ASP A 69 1.64 -4.92 10.70
C ASP A 69 1.72 -3.46 10.27
N VAL A 70 2.31 -2.62 11.13
CA VAL A 70 2.74 -1.26 10.83
C VAL A 70 4.16 -1.10 11.37
N THR A 71 5.13 -0.92 10.49
CA THR A 71 6.54 -0.82 10.86
C THR A 71 7.12 0.51 10.37
N PHE A 72 7.75 1.25 11.27
CA PHE A 72 8.41 2.52 10.96
C PHE A 72 9.86 2.26 10.57
N GLU A 73 10.22 2.60 9.32
CA GLU A 73 11.62 2.68 8.88
C GLU A 73 12.11 4.10 9.11
N VAL A 74 13.14 4.29 9.91
CA VAL A 74 13.70 5.59 10.25
C VAL A 74 15.15 5.65 9.86
N TRP A 75 15.57 6.67 9.11
CA TRP A 75 16.95 6.88 8.73
C TRP A 75 17.31 8.36 8.62
N GLU A 76 18.57 8.69 8.83
CA GLU A 76 19.11 10.02 8.54
C GLU A 76 19.33 10.20 7.05
N SER A 77 19.14 11.41 6.53
CA SER A 77 19.33 11.75 5.13
C SER A 77 20.70 11.30 4.61
N GLY A 78 20.70 10.53 3.52
CA GLY A 78 21.89 9.91 2.93
C GLY A 78 22.40 8.65 3.62
N LEU A 79 21.78 8.18 4.70
CA LEU A 79 22.22 7.03 5.50
C LEU A 79 21.13 5.93 5.63
N ARG A 80 20.30 5.76 4.60
CA ARG A 80 19.18 4.80 4.67
C ARG A 80 19.61 3.37 5.01
N GLU A 81 20.77 2.91 4.50
CA GLU A 81 21.28 1.57 4.82
C GLU A 81 21.58 1.34 6.31
N GLN A 82 21.70 2.42 7.08
CA GLN A 82 21.89 2.40 8.53
C GLN A 82 20.57 2.65 9.30
N GLY A 83 19.46 2.68 8.60
CA GLY A 83 18.12 2.90 9.14
C GLY A 83 17.69 1.80 10.12
N GLN A 84 16.70 2.14 10.91
CA GLN A 84 16.09 1.26 11.91
C GLN A 84 14.67 0.90 11.50
N MET A 85 14.29 -0.35 11.73
CA MET A 85 12.92 -0.83 11.58
C MET A 85 12.31 -0.99 12.97
N LEU A 86 11.23 -0.25 13.25
CA LEU A 86 10.59 -0.18 14.55
C LEU A 86 9.12 -0.62 14.40
N LEU A 87 8.73 -1.69 15.07
CA LEU A 87 7.36 -2.19 15.03
C LEU A 87 6.44 -1.26 15.82
N GLY A 88 5.40 -0.75 15.18
CA GLY A 88 4.34 0.03 15.79
C GLY A 88 3.29 -0.86 16.46
N GLU A 89 2.81 -0.46 17.59
CA GLU A 89 1.72 -1.11 18.32
C GLU A 89 0.43 -0.30 18.16
N LEU A 90 -0.70 -1.00 17.98
CA LEU A 90 -2.00 -0.36 17.96
C LEU A 90 -2.28 0.29 19.32
N THR A 91 -2.63 1.57 19.32
CA THR A 91 -3.02 2.33 20.52
C THR A 91 -4.54 2.51 20.57
N GLU A 92 -5.10 3.31 19.66
CA GLU A 92 -6.54 3.58 19.58
C GLU A 92 -6.92 3.98 18.14
N ASP A 93 -8.16 3.78 17.76
CA ASP A 93 -8.77 4.36 16.56
C ASP A 93 -7.89 4.28 15.29
N GLY A 94 -7.32 3.09 15.01
CA GLY A 94 -6.47 2.86 13.85
C GLY A 94 -5.09 3.53 13.92
N LYS A 95 -4.69 4.03 15.10
CA LYS A 95 -3.36 4.60 15.32
C LYS A 95 -2.38 3.53 15.78
N TYR A 96 -1.25 3.49 15.11
CA TYR A 96 -0.12 2.61 15.44
C TYR A 96 1.07 3.50 15.80
N SER A 97 1.73 3.20 16.90
CA SER A 97 2.82 4.04 17.40
C SER A 97 3.96 3.25 18.00
N VAL A 98 5.15 3.86 18.00
CA VAL A 98 6.34 3.38 18.70
C VAL A 98 7.12 4.56 19.23
N GLU A 99 7.69 4.41 20.42
CA GLU A 99 8.57 5.43 21.00
C GLU A 99 9.92 5.44 20.27
N HIS A 100 10.41 6.63 19.95
CA HIS A 100 11.69 6.87 19.33
C HIS A 100 12.36 8.13 19.91
N THR A 101 13.70 8.20 19.80
CA THR A 101 14.49 9.37 20.20
C THR A 101 15.55 9.65 19.18
N PHE A 102 15.54 10.86 18.61
CA PHE A 102 16.62 11.33 17.74
C PHE A 102 17.80 11.81 18.58
N ALA A 103 18.97 11.20 18.41
CA ALA A 103 20.13 11.43 19.27
C ALA A 103 20.91 12.72 18.95
N HIS A 104 20.76 13.28 17.74
CA HIS A 104 21.48 14.47 17.29
C HIS A 104 20.69 15.25 16.25
N ASP A 105 21.10 16.50 16.04
CA ASP A 105 20.54 17.36 15.01
C ASP A 105 20.71 16.73 13.62
N GLY A 106 19.63 16.63 12.88
CA GLY A 106 19.67 16.00 11.56
C GLY A 106 18.34 16.14 10.80
N VAL A 107 18.38 15.81 9.52
CA VAL A 107 17.20 15.58 8.71
C VAL A 107 17.01 14.08 8.58
N TYR A 108 15.87 13.60 9.00
CA TYR A 108 15.51 12.21 8.99
C TYR A 108 14.32 11.97 8.08
N TYR A 109 14.20 10.75 7.59
CA TYR A 109 13.02 10.28 6.88
C TYR A 109 12.38 9.12 7.64
N VAL A 110 11.08 9.06 7.56
CA VAL A 110 10.28 7.98 8.14
C VAL A 110 9.35 7.43 7.06
N TYR A 111 9.40 6.13 6.81
CA TYR A 111 8.31 5.40 6.17
C TYR A 111 7.44 4.74 7.24
N ALA A 112 6.13 4.74 7.03
CA ALA A 112 5.21 3.87 7.77
C ALA A 112 4.80 2.70 6.85
N HIS A 113 5.60 1.63 6.84
CA HIS A 113 5.27 0.40 6.12
C HIS A 113 4.04 -0.23 6.75
N THR A 114 2.94 -0.26 6.04
CA THR A 114 1.66 -0.74 6.54
C THR A 114 1.15 -1.87 5.66
N ASN A 115 0.97 -3.05 6.24
CA ASN A 115 0.29 -4.16 5.62
C ASN A 115 -1.12 -4.26 6.21
N ALA A 116 -2.13 -4.03 5.38
CA ALA A 116 -3.52 -4.10 5.79
C ALA A 116 -4.42 -4.49 4.61
N ARG A 117 -5.38 -5.38 4.85
CA ARG A 117 -6.34 -5.81 3.82
C ARG A 117 -5.69 -6.37 2.54
N GLY A 118 -4.51 -6.99 2.68
CA GLY A 118 -3.74 -7.52 1.55
C GLY A 118 -3.06 -6.44 0.70
N LEU A 119 -3.01 -5.20 1.15
CA LEU A 119 -2.32 -4.08 0.52
C LEU A 119 -1.08 -3.71 1.33
N HIS A 120 -0.05 -3.21 0.64
CA HIS A 120 1.13 -2.62 1.24
C HIS A 120 1.20 -1.13 0.90
N ILE A 121 1.10 -0.27 1.90
CA ILE A 121 1.12 1.18 1.77
C ILE A 121 2.27 1.72 2.63
N MET A 122 3.05 2.66 2.08
CA MET A 122 4.23 3.18 2.76
C MET A 122 4.40 4.70 2.53
N PRO A 123 3.60 5.53 3.19
CA PRO A 123 3.82 6.98 3.16
C PRO A 123 5.17 7.33 3.76
N LYS A 124 5.77 8.40 3.21
CA LYS A 124 7.05 8.94 3.67
C LYS A 124 6.86 10.33 4.22
N GLN A 125 7.55 10.62 5.31
CA GLN A 125 7.62 11.95 5.90
C GLN A 125 9.06 12.32 6.22
N GLN A 126 9.40 13.59 6.02
CA GLN A 126 10.66 14.17 6.49
C GLN A 126 10.47 14.71 7.91
N ILE A 127 11.44 14.48 8.77
CA ILE A 127 11.48 14.99 10.14
C ILE A 127 12.80 15.78 10.33
N ILE A 128 12.67 16.99 10.83
CA ILE A 128 13.82 17.83 11.20
C ILE A 128 13.99 17.70 12.73
N ALA A 129 15.05 17.05 13.15
CA ALA A 129 15.39 16.93 14.58
C ALA A 129 16.41 18.02 14.94
N GLY A 130 16.10 18.81 15.97
CA GLY A 130 16.95 19.88 16.45
C GLY A 130 17.11 21.03 15.44
N ASN A 131 18.35 21.48 15.24
CA ASN A 131 18.70 22.58 14.34
C ASN A 131 19.85 22.20 13.38
N PRO A 132 19.63 21.30 12.42
CA PRO A 132 20.69 20.85 11.52
C PRO A 132 21.19 21.95 10.59
N ASP A 133 22.45 21.83 10.17
CA ASP A 133 23.01 22.65 9.10
C ASP A 133 22.49 22.13 7.75
N MET A 134 21.45 22.78 7.23
CA MET A 134 20.78 22.37 6.00
C MET A 134 21.71 22.35 4.77
N SER A 135 22.86 23.05 4.83
CA SER A 135 23.85 23.03 3.73
C SER A 135 24.62 21.71 3.64
N LYS A 136 24.56 20.90 4.69
CA LYS A 136 25.24 19.60 4.79
C LYS A 136 24.30 18.41 4.62
N VAL A 137 22.99 18.67 4.54
CA VAL A 137 21.99 17.62 4.35
C VAL A 137 22.16 17.03 2.94
N LEU A 138 22.30 15.72 2.87
CA LEU A 138 22.39 14.99 1.61
C LEU A 138 21.02 14.93 0.93
N PRO A 139 20.94 14.84 -0.40
CA PRO A 139 19.69 14.61 -1.09
C PRO A 139 19.03 13.31 -0.64
N ASP A 140 17.71 13.31 -0.64
CA ASP A 140 16.95 12.08 -0.42
C ASP A 140 17.09 11.16 -1.63
N SER A 141 17.75 10.01 -1.45
CA SER A 141 17.92 8.98 -2.48
C SER A 141 16.90 7.85 -2.41
N SER A 142 15.92 7.95 -1.52
CA SER A 142 14.93 6.88 -1.32
C SER A 142 13.97 6.69 -2.48
N SER A 143 13.82 7.68 -3.36
CA SER A 143 13.03 7.60 -4.59
C SER A 143 13.72 6.84 -5.73
N ASP A 144 15.06 6.78 -5.72
CA ASP A 144 15.82 6.17 -6.81
C ASP A 144 15.64 4.65 -6.89
N SER A 145 15.23 4.03 -5.80
CA SER A 145 14.94 2.58 -5.77
C SER A 145 13.63 2.17 -6.47
N MET A 146 12.77 3.12 -6.81
CA MET A 146 11.49 2.84 -7.50
C MET A 146 11.60 2.91 -9.04
N GLU A 147 12.65 3.51 -9.59
CA GLU A 147 12.80 3.65 -11.04
C GLU A 147 13.38 2.42 -11.76
N HIS A 148 13.81 1.38 -11.02
CA HIS A 148 14.53 0.25 -11.64
C HIS A 148 13.65 -0.98 -11.96
N VAL A 149 12.33 -0.90 -11.90
CA VAL A 149 11.40 -2.01 -12.20
C VAL A 149 10.52 -1.72 -13.43
N GLY A 150 11.04 -1.04 -14.43
CA GLY A 150 10.30 -0.70 -15.66
C GLY A 150 11.10 -0.71 -16.95
N GLY A 151 12.30 -1.28 -16.98
CA GLY A 151 13.10 -1.42 -18.19
C GLY A 151 12.80 -2.72 -18.92
N HIS A 152 11.69 -2.81 -19.64
CA HIS A 152 11.59 -3.75 -20.76
C HIS A 152 12.56 -3.25 -21.85
N GLY A 153 13.67 -3.96 -22.00
CA GLY A 153 14.56 -3.80 -23.13
C GLY A 153 13.81 -4.10 -24.40
N GLU A 154 13.60 -3.08 -25.22
CA GLU A 154 13.30 -3.27 -26.63
C GLU A 154 14.54 -3.83 -27.29
N ASP A 155 14.45 -5.11 -27.62
CA ASP A 155 15.34 -5.82 -28.51
C ASP A 155 15.20 -5.19 -29.92
N SER A 156 16.04 -4.23 -30.24
CA SER A 156 16.24 -3.80 -31.61
C SER A 156 17.32 -4.64 -32.22
N GLY A 157 16.86 -5.71 -32.91
CA GLY A 157 17.69 -6.47 -33.82
C GLY A 157 18.30 -5.58 -34.90
N THR A 158 19.59 -5.47 -34.87
CA THR A 158 20.37 -5.09 -36.02
C THR A 158 21.03 -6.34 -36.58
N ASN A 159 20.51 -6.76 -37.76
CA ASN A 159 21.19 -7.63 -38.66
C ASN A 159 22.51 -6.96 -39.06
N ASP A 160 23.61 -7.62 -38.79
CA ASP A 160 24.82 -7.38 -39.55
C ASP A 160 25.38 -8.68 -40.09
N GLU A 161 25.41 -8.61 -41.37
CA GLU A 161 25.87 -9.44 -42.44
C GLU A 161 27.07 -10.34 -42.15
N MET A 162 26.89 -11.54 -42.64
CA MET A 162 27.98 -12.44 -42.95
C MET A 162 29.03 -11.77 -43.84
N ASN A 163 30.26 -11.77 -43.41
CA ASN A 163 31.37 -11.73 -44.32
C ASN A 163 32.23 -12.97 -44.16
N HIS A 164 32.11 -13.80 -45.19
CA HIS A 164 33.00 -14.89 -45.54
C HIS A 164 34.37 -14.32 -45.91
N GLY A 165 35.40 -14.82 -45.31
CA GLY A 165 36.79 -14.59 -45.70
C GLY A 165 37.56 -15.91 -45.48
N GLU A 166 37.58 -16.72 -46.53
CA GLU A 166 38.54 -17.81 -46.69
C GLU A 166 39.95 -17.24 -46.78
N GLU A 167 40.86 -18.10 -46.50
CA GLU A 167 42.25 -18.23 -46.98
C GLU A 167 43.13 -18.61 -45.78
N ASP A 168 43.66 -19.72 -45.69
CA ASP A 168 44.44 -20.67 -46.47
C ASP A 168 45.93 -20.63 -46.04
N HIS A 169 46.41 -21.84 -45.79
CA HIS A 169 47.79 -22.33 -45.90
C HIS A 169 48.87 -21.81 -44.91
N SER A 170 49.46 -22.66 -44.20
CA SER A 170 50.53 -23.58 -44.61
C SER A 170 51.75 -23.50 -43.67
N SER A 171 52.12 -24.64 -43.14
CA SER A 171 53.48 -25.18 -43.02
C SER A 171 54.58 -24.37 -42.31
N HIS A 172 55.04 -24.83 -41.23
CA HIS A 172 56.30 -25.60 -41.00
C HIS A 172 56.42 -25.96 -39.52
#